data_52a2b3145ac6d2b710e53a73c6facb10
#
_entry.id   52a2b3145ac6d2b710e53a73c6facb10
#
_cell.length_a   1.000
_cell.length_b   1.000
_cell.length_c   1.000
_cell.angle_alpha   90.00
_cell.angle_beta   90.00
_cell.angle_gamma   90.00
#
_symmetry.space_group_name_H-M   'P 1'
#
loop_
_entity.id
_entity.type
_entity.pdbx_description
1 polymer ?
#
loop_
_entity_poly.entity_id
_entity_poly.type
_entity_poly.pdbx_seq_one_letter_code
_entity_poly.pdbx_strand_id
1 'polypeptide(L)'
;MSIPLLNYPIQEKLVTVADVSWEEFKGIEAQLKDNRNVRLSYLSGILEIMSPIGEKHEEVKRTLGYLLEAYMPELGIRFYGRGGFTLEEPGYASGTPDESYSINTKDEVPDIVIEVIVTSGTINRKELYKPKKVPEVWFWKSDQIKIFRLNASGEYEEVNRSGFFPNLDPDLLLQYIGHPDQYDAVAEFVQAINSAVALGC
;
A
#
# COMPACT_ATOMS: atom_id res chain seq x y z
N MET A 1 -26.85 -22.71 -22.59
CA MET A 1 -26.36 -21.49 -23.26
C MET A 1 -25.07 -21.10 -22.59
N SER A 2 -23.94 -21.25 -23.27
CA SER A 2 -22.66 -20.74 -22.76
C SER A 2 -22.62 -19.24 -23.03
N ILE A 3 -22.48 -18.47 -21.98
CA ILE A 3 -22.21 -17.04 -22.07
C ILE A 3 -20.83 -16.90 -22.73
N PRO A 4 -20.67 -16.15 -23.85
CA PRO A 4 -19.37 -15.94 -24.43
C PRO A 4 -18.51 -15.21 -23.39
N LEU A 5 -17.35 -15.78 -23.05
CA LEU A 5 -16.31 -15.09 -22.29
C LEU A 5 -15.90 -13.89 -23.12
N LEU A 6 -16.32 -12.71 -22.71
CA LEU A 6 -15.88 -11.43 -23.29
C LEU A 6 -14.38 -11.32 -23.00
N ASN A 7 -13.57 -11.52 -24.02
CA ASN A 7 -12.12 -11.41 -23.98
C ASN A 7 -11.72 -9.91 -24.03
N TYR A 8 -12.23 -9.10 -23.07
CA TYR A 8 -11.72 -7.74 -22.88
C TYR A 8 -10.54 -7.80 -21.91
N PRO A 9 -9.45 -7.10 -22.20
CA PRO A 9 -8.40 -6.92 -21.20
C PRO A 9 -9.05 -6.32 -19.96
N ILE A 10 -8.97 -7.04 -18.87
CA ILE A 10 -9.51 -6.62 -17.59
C ILE A 10 -8.65 -5.46 -17.09
N GLN A 11 -9.14 -4.24 -17.26
CA GLN A 11 -8.48 -3.03 -16.79
C GLN A 11 -9.06 -2.62 -15.43
N GLU A 12 -8.19 -2.19 -14.54
CA GLU A 12 -8.57 -1.59 -13.28
C GLU A 12 -9.49 -0.38 -13.51
N LYS A 13 -10.63 -0.37 -12.85
CA LYS A 13 -11.61 0.70 -12.90
C LYS A 13 -11.92 1.18 -11.50
N LEU A 14 -12.00 2.49 -11.35
CA LEU A 14 -12.38 3.14 -10.12
C LEU A 14 -13.69 3.90 -10.34
N VAL A 15 -14.67 3.68 -9.47
CA VAL A 15 -15.93 4.42 -9.43
C VAL A 15 -15.97 5.17 -8.10
N THR A 16 -16.26 6.48 -8.16
CA THR A 16 -16.47 7.34 -7.00
C THR A 16 -17.95 7.66 -6.87
N VAL A 17 -18.50 7.47 -5.67
CA VAL A 17 -19.88 7.82 -5.31
C VAL A 17 -19.81 8.81 -4.15
N ALA A 18 -20.45 9.96 -4.28
CA ALA A 18 -20.56 10.98 -3.23
C ALA A 18 -21.86 10.83 -2.44
N ASP A 19 -21.93 11.52 -1.32
CA ASP A 19 -23.09 11.58 -0.42
C ASP A 19 -23.56 10.21 0.10
N VAL A 20 -22.61 9.30 0.31
CA VAL A 20 -22.84 7.97 0.89
C VAL A 20 -22.72 8.07 2.41
N SER A 21 -23.77 7.71 3.14
CA SER A 21 -23.70 7.60 4.60
C SER A 21 -22.84 6.42 5.05
N TRP A 22 -22.38 6.44 6.30
CA TRP A 22 -21.63 5.32 6.86
C TRP A 22 -22.42 4.02 6.85
N GLU A 23 -23.69 4.06 7.15
CA GLU A 23 -24.59 2.91 7.17
C GLU A 23 -24.76 2.32 5.76
N GLU A 24 -24.91 3.16 4.75
CA GLU A 24 -24.97 2.71 3.35
C GLU A 24 -23.67 2.07 2.92
N PHE A 25 -22.51 2.69 3.25
CA PHE A 25 -21.20 2.09 3.00
C PHE A 25 -21.08 0.70 3.64
N LYS A 26 -21.41 0.56 4.92
CA LYS A 26 -21.35 -0.73 5.62
C LYS A 26 -22.31 -1.76 5.03
N GLY A 27 -23.47 -1.34 4.53
CA GLY A 27 -24.39 -2.19 3.80
C GLY A 27 -23.79 -2.72 2.48
N ILE A 28 -23.14 -1.85 1.71
CA ILE A 28 -22.44 -2.20 0.46
C ILE A 28 -21.27 -3.14 0.76
N GLU A 29 -20.44 -2.80 1.74
CA GLU A 29 -19.30 -3.63 2.17
C GLU A 29 -19.74 -5.04 2.55
N ALA A 30 -20.80 -5.18 3.33
CA ALA A 30 -21.34 -6.46 3.74
C ALA A 30 -21.82 -7.32 2.55
N GLN A 31 -22.39 -6.70 1.50
CA GLN A 31 -22.81 -7.39 0.29
C GLN A 31 -21.63 -7.83 -0.59
N LEU A 32 -20.53 -7.12 -0.56
CA LEU A 32 -19.36 -7.35 -1.41
C LEU A 32 -18.21 -8.09 -0.70
N LYS A 33 -18.36 -8.43 0.58
CA LYS A 33 -17.30 -9.02 1.43
C LYS A 33 -16.63 -10.27 0.86
N ASP A 34 -17.37 -11.07 0.10
CA ASP A 34 -16.87 -12.32 -0.48
C ASP A 34 -16.30 -12.11 -1.90
N ASN A 35 -16.39 -10.90 -2.45
CA ASN A 35 -15.88 -10.56 -3.76
C ASN A 35 -14.45 -10.04 -3.67
N ARG A 36 -13.47 -10.92 -3.88
CA ARG A 36 -12.03 -10.61 -3.79
C ARG A 36 -11.52 -9.67 -4.89
N ASN A 37 -12.33 -9.43 -5.93
CA ASN A 37 -11.95 -8.53 -7.03
C ASN A 37 -12.42 -7.08 -6.80
N VAL A 38 -13.03 -6.80 -5.65
CA VAL A 38 -13.52 -5.46 -5.31
C VAL A 38 -12.79 -4.97 -4.07
N ARG A 39 -12.27 -3.75 -4.16
CA ARG A 39 -11.73 -3.01 -3.02
C ARG A 39 -12.60 -1.78 -2.79
N LEU A 40 -13.00 -1.57 -1.55
CA LEU A 40 -13.76 -0.41 -1.12
C LEU A 40 -12.87 0.52 -0.28
N SER A 41 -13.07 1.82 -0.46
CA SER A 41 -12.52 2.84 0.42
C SER A 41 -13.59 3.88 0.70
N TYR A 42 -13.71 4.30 1.95
CA TYR A 42 -14.69 5.31 2.37
C TYR A 42 -14.00 6.43 3.13
N LEU A 43 -14.33 7.65 2.80
CA LEU A 43 -13.87 8.84 3.52
C LEU A 43 -14.95 9.91 3.55
N SER A 44 -15.51 10.15 4.72
CA SER A 44 -16.41 11.30 4.99
C SER A 44 -17.49 11.52 3.91
N GLY A 45 -18.27 10.49 3.58
CA GLY A 45 -19.35 10.56 2.58
C GLY A 45 -18.94 10.21 1.16
N ILE A 46 -17.66 9.96 0.89
CA ILE A 46 -17.17 9.52 -0.41
C ILE A 46 -16.85 8.03 -0.36
N LEU A 47 -17.48 7.26 -1.24
CA LEU A 47 -17.19 5.84 -1.45
C LEU A 47 -16.43 5.68 -2.77
N GLU A 48 -15.29 5.03 -2.73
CA GLU A 48 -14.58 4.53 -3.91
C GLU A 48 -14.69 3.02 -4.00
N ILE A 49 -15.01 2.54 -5.20
CA ILE A 49 -15.11 1.13 -5.55
C ILE A 49 -14.12 0.85 -6.67
N MET A 50 -13.09 0.06 -6.37
CA MET A 50 -12.10 -0.37 -7.36
C MET A 50 -12.35 -1.81 -7.75
N SER A 51 -12.43 -2.12 -9.05
CA SER A 51 -12.63 -3.48 -9.56
C SER A 51 -12.34 -3.56 -11.06
N PRO A 52 -11.72 -4.64 -11.51
CA PRO A 52 -10.85 -5.54 -10.76
C PRO A 52 -9.52 -4.88 -10.43
N ILE A 53 -8.73 -5.50 -9.55
CA ILE A 53 -7.35 -5.07 -9.31
C ILE A 53 -6.51 -5.45 -10.53
N GLY A 54 -5.72 -4.50 -11.05
CA GLY A 54 -4.92 -4.70 -12.26
C GLY A 54 -3.68 -5.57 -12.03
N GLU A 55 -3.20 -6.24 -13.09
CA GLU A 55 -1.97 -7.05 -13.07
C GLU A 55 -0.76 -6.22 -12.63
N LYS A 56 -0.55 -5.05 -13.27
CA LYS A 56 0.56 -4.14 -12.90
C LYS A 56 0.52 -3.73 -11.42
N HIS A 57 -0.67 -3.52 -10.87
CA HIS A 57 -0.83 -3.19 -9.46
C HIS A 57 -0.34 -4.33 -8.57
N GLU A 58 -0.75 -5.57 -8.85
CA GLU A 58 -0.33 -6.74 -8.08
C GLU A 58 1.17 -7.03 -8.24
N GLU A 59 1.74 -6.87 -9.43
CA GLU A 59 3.18 -7.03 -9.67
C GLU A 59 4.00 -6.06 -8.84
N VAL A 60 3.68 -4.76 -8.90
CA VAL A 60 4.38 -3.72 -8.12
C VAL A 60 4.24 -3.98 -6.64
N LYS A 61 3.02 -4.23 -6.16
CA LYS A 61 2.75 -4.53 -4.76
C LYS A 61 3.61 -5.69 -4.25
N ARG A 62 3.60 -6.81 -5.00
CA ARG A 62 4.36 -8.01 -4.63
C ARG A 62 5.85 -7.77 -4.63
N THR A 63 6.38 -7.15 -5.69
CA THR A 63 7.82 -6.88 -5.79
C THR A 63 8.27 -5.96 -4.66
N LEU A 64 7.54 -4.87 -4.40
CA LEU A 64 7.86 -3.96 -3.30
C LEU A 64 7.83 -4.67 -1.94
N GLY A 65 6.82 -5.52 -1.70
CA GLY A 65 6.75 -6.35 -0.51
C GLY A 65 7.98 -7.25 -0.36
N TYR A 66 8.36 -8.00 -1.40
CA TYR A 66 9.53 -8.88 -1.36
C TYR A 66 10.84 -8.14 -1.12
N LEU A 67 11.03 -6.96 -1.71
CA LEU A 67 12.22 -6.14 -1.49
C LEU A 67 12.31 -5.67 -0.03
N LEU A 68 11.23 -5.17 0.54
CA LEU A 68 11.20 -4.74 1.95
C LEU A 68 11.38 -5.91 2.91
N GLU A 69 10.74 -7.05 2.63
CA GLU A 69 10.86 -8.27 3.44
C GLU A 69 12.24 -8.93 3.33
N ALA A 70 12.97 -8.68 2.26
CA ALA A 70 14.38 -9.04 2.14
C ALA A 70 15.29 -8.04 2.86
N TYR A 71 15.02 -6.73 2.75
CA TYR A 71 15.79 -5.66 3.38
C TYR A 71 15.83 -5.76 4.91
N MET A 72 14.68 -5.98 5.53
CA MET A 72 14.57 -5.92 6.98
C MET A 72 15.42 -6.97 7.70
N PRO A 73 15.40 -8.27 7.33
CA PRO A 73 16.25 -9.29 7.94
C PRO A 73 17.75 -9.06 7.73
N GLU A 74 18.17 -8.57 6.54
CA GLU A 74 19.59 -8.26 6.26
C GLU A 74 20.16 -7.23 7.21
N LEU A 75 19.32 -6.29 7.66
CA LEU A 75 19.71 -5.26 8.63
C LEU A 75 19.32 -5.60 10.09
N GLY A 76 18.86 -6.82 10.35
CA GLY A 76 18.44 -7.25 11.67
C GLY A 76 17.16 -6.55 12.17
N ILE A 77 16.36 -5.97 11.28
CA ILE A 77 15.10 -5.30 11.62
C ILE A 77 14.00 -6.36 11.76
N ARG A 78 13.43 -6.46 12.96
CA ARG A 78 12.29 -7.34 13.19
C ARG A 78 11.01 -6.69 12.66
N PHE A 79 10.20 -7.45 11.94
CA PHE A 79 8.94 -6.95 11.37
C PHE A 79 7.82 -7.99 11.44
N TYR A 80 6.62 -7.51 11.28
CA TYR A 80 5.40 -8.32 11.12
C TYR A 80 4.63 -7.77 9.90
N GLY A 81 4.66 -8.53 8.80
CA GLY A 81 3.84 -8.24 7.63
C GLY A 81 2.37 -8.50 7.95
N ARG A 82 1.52 -7.53 7.65
CA ARG A 82 0.07 -7.60 7.94
C ARG A 82 -0.77 -7.58 6.67
N GLY A 83 -0.13 -7.36 5.51
CA GLY A 83 -0.79 -7.29 4.21
C GLY A 83 -1.89 -6.24 4.18
N GLY A 84 -2.96 -6.54 3.46
CA GLY A 84 -4.15 -5.70 3.38
C GLY A 84 -5.02 -5.82 4.63
N PHE A 85 -4.70 -5.09 5.66
CA PHE A 85 -5.46 -5.03 6.91
C PHE A 85 -6.33 -3.77 6.94
N THR A 86 -7.66 -3.92 6.99
CA THR A 86 -8.57 -2.78 7.00
C THR A 86 -8.40 -1.93 8.26
N LEU A 87 -8.12 -0.65 8.07
CA LEU A 87 -8.10 0.37 9.10
C LEU A 87 -9.40 1.18 9.02
N GLU A 88 -10.14 1.20 10.11
CA GLU A 88 -11.48 1.79 10.15
C GLU A 88 -11.64 2.75 11.32
N GLU A 89 -12.11 3.95 11.04
CA GLU A 89 -12.64 4.90 12.01
C GLU A 89 -14.13 5.03 11.78
N PRO A 90 -14.99 4.44 12.66
CA PRO A 90 -16.43 4.40 12.46
C PRO A 90 -17.05 5.77 12.20
N GLY A 91 -17.91 5.85 11.19
CA GLY A 91 -18.57 7.07 10.76
C GLY A 91 -17.71 8.03 9.93
N TYR A 92 -16.41 7.76 9.76
CA TYR A 92 -15.51 8.70 9.10
C TYR A 92 -14.67 8.10 7.97
N ALA A 93 -13.92 7.04 8.24
CA ALA A 93 -12.98 6.48 7.26
C ALA A 93 -12.89 4.95 7.34
N SER A 94 -12.74 4.31 6.19
CA SER A 94 -12.39 2.90 6.06
C SER A 94 -11.50 2.72 4.85
N GLY A 95 -10.35 2.08 5.03
CA GLY A 95 -9.40 1.80 3.96
C GLY A 95 -8.55 0.58 4.25
N THR A 96 -8.25 -0.17 3.20
CA THR A 96 -7.36 -1.34 3.26
C THR A 96 -6.12 -1.01 2.45
N PRO A 97 -4.95 -0.86 3.07
CA PRO A 97 -3.71 -0.64 2.33
C PRO A 97 -3.35 -1.85 1.48
N ASP A 98 -2.49 -1.67 0.49
CA ASP A 98 -1.97 -2.78 -0.31
C ASP A 98 -1.05 -3.68 0.51
N GLU A 99 -0.15 -3.08 1.28
CA GLU A 99 0.70 -3.76 2.25
C GLU A 99 0.81 -2.94 3.53
N SER A 100 1.09 -3.60 4.65
CA SER A 100 1.36 -2.92 5.91
C SER A 100 2.30 -3.73 6.80
N TYR A 101 3.08 -3.00 7.61
CA TYR A 101 4.11 -3.58 8.47
C TYR A 101 4.08 -2.98 9.86
N SER A 102 4.23 -3.82 10.88
CA SER A 102 4.61 -3.39 12.22
C SER A 102 6.10 -3.69 12.43
N ILE A 103 6.85 -2.73 12.95
CA ILE A 103 8.31 -2.80 13.11
C ILE A 103 8.67 -3.03 14.57
N ASN A 104 9.51 -4.01 14.82
CA ASN A 104 9.94 -4.48 16.14
C ASN A 104 8.82 -5.11 17.00
N THR A 105 7.66 -4.51 17.13
CA THR A 105 6.51 -4.96 17.91
C THR A 105 5.29 -5.17 17.04
N LYS A 106 4.40 -6.10 17.41
CA LYS A 106 3.15 -6.35 16.69
C LYS A 106 2.02 -5.55 17.36
N ASP A 107 1.94 -4.27 17.00
CA ASP A 107 0.93 -3.37 17.54
C ASP A 107 -0.42 -3.49 16.81
N GLU A 108 -1.48 -2.93 17.38
CA GLU A 108 -2.81 -2.92 16.76
C GLU A 108 -2.80 -2.13 15.44
N VAL A 109 -2.15 -0.97 15.43
CA VAL A 109 -1.96 -0.12 14.26
C VAL A 109 -0.59 -0.41 13.65
N PRO A 110 -0.48 -0.60 12.33
CA PRO A 110 0.82 -0.78 11.67
C PRO A 110 1.64 0.52 11.71
N ASP A 111 2.96 0.37 11.72
CA ASP A 111 3.90 1.50 11.65
C ASP A 111 3.97 2.08 10.25
N ILE A 112 3.85 1.24 9.24
CA ILE A 112 3.94 1.59 7.83
C ILE A 112 2.75 1.01 7.09
N VAL A 113 2.07 1.83 6.28
CA VAL A 113 1.14 1.37 5.25
C VAL A 113 1.65 1.77 3.88
N ILE A 114 1.40 0.93 2.88
CA ILE A 114 1.86 1.12 1.51
C ILE A 114 0.65 1.05 0.58
N GLU A 115 0.57 2.01 -0.34
CA GLU A 115 -0.44 2.09 -1.39
C GLU A 115 0.22 2.13 -2.77
N VAL A 116 -0.20 1.24 -3.64
CA VAL A 116 0.18 1.21 -5.06
C VAL A 116 -0.93 1.86 -5.88
N ILE A 117 -0.65 3.02 -6.46
CA ILE A 117 -1.65 3.80 -7.18
C ILE A 117 -1.39 3.72 -8.69
N VAL A 118 -2.09 2.83 -9.36
CA VAL A 118 -2.13 2.76 -10.84
C VAL A 118 -3.24 3.67 -11.36
N THR A 119 -4.43 3.59 -10.77
CA THR A 119 -5.58 4.44 -11.09
C THR A 119 -5.87 5.39 -9.94
N SER A 120 -5.84 6.70 -10.20
CA SER A 120 -6.09 7.71 -9.17
C SER A 120 -7.58 7.94 -8.97
N GLY A 121 -8.00 7.97 -7.71
CA GLY A 121 -9.34 8.34 -7.28
C GLY A 121 -9.42 9.77 -6.71
N THR A 122 -10.54 10.07 -6.09
CA THR A 122 -10.84 11.36 -5.46
C THR A 122 -10.41 11.38 -3.99
N ILE A 123 -10.43 10.23 -3.32
CA ILE A 123 -10.06 10.11 -1.90
C ILE A 123 -8.55 10.39 -1.73
N ASN A 124 -8.22 11.32 -0.83
CA ASN A 124 -6.87 11.46 -0.34
C ASN A 124 -6.54 10.29 0.58
N ARG A 125 -5.81 9.31 0.08
CA ARG A 125 -5.50 8.07 0.81
C ARG A 125 -4.84 8.29 2.17
N LYS A 126 -4.07 9.36 2.36
CA LYS A 126 -3.48 9.69 3.68
C LYS A 126 -4.54 9.92 4.74
N GLU A 127 -5.65 10.54 4.38
CA GLU A 127 -6.74 10.83 5.31
C GLU A 127 -7.48 9.57 5.78
N LEU A 128 -7.36 8.44 5.06
CA LEU A 128 -7.90 7.15 5.52
C LEU A 128 -7.15 6.63 6.76
N TYR A 129 -5.84 6.90 6.84
CA TYR A 129 -4.95 6.35 7.86
C TYR A 129 -4.67 7.31 9.02
N LYS A 130 -4.98 8.59 8.82
CA LYS A 130 -4.77 9.68 9.79
C LYS A 130 -5.52 9.48 11.11
N PRO A 131 -6.80 9.05 11.16
CA PRO A 131 -7.51 8.81 12.40
C PRO A 131 -6.89 7.73 13.27
N LYS A 132 -6.27 6.73 12.65
CA LYS A 132 -5.53 5.66 13.34
C LYS A 132 -4.10 6.05 13.69
N LYS A 133 -3.67 7.26 13.32
CA LYS A 133 -2.32 7.78 13.58
C LYS A 133 -1.22 6.87 13.06
N VAL A 134 -1.40 6.28 11.87
CA VAL A 134 -0.37 5.47 11.22
C VAL A 134 0.89 6.33 11.05
N PRO A 135 2.06 5.93 11.57
CA PRO A 135 3.25 6.76 11.57
C PRO A 135 3.76 7.10 10.17
N GLU A 136 3.76 6.14 9.23
CA GLU A 136 4.19 6.40 7.86
C GLU A 136 3.23 5.81 6.83
N VAL A 137 2.98 6.60 5.76
CA VAL A 137 2.21 6.20 4.59
C VAL A 137 3.11 6.33 3.37
N TRP A 138 3.31 5.24 2.65
CA TRP A 138 4.10 5.19 1.44
C TRP A 138 3.20 5.05 0.23
N PHE A 139 3.52 5.79 -0.83
CA PHE A 139 2.85 5.68 -2.11
C PHE A 139 3.84 5.30 -3.20
N TRP A 140 3.51 4.25 -3.93
CA TRP A 140 4.08 4.07 -5.25
C TRP A 140 3.06 4.60 -6.29
N LYS A 141 3.51 5.52 -7.13
CA LYS A 141 2.69 6.10 -8.19
C LYS A 141 3.56 6.60 -9.32
N SER A 142 3.23 6.21 -10.58
CA SER A 142 3.95 6.67 -11.78
C SER A 142 5.46 6.50 -11.66
N ASP A 143 5.89 5.31 -11.24
CA ASP A 143 7.29 4.92 -11.03
C ASP A 143 8.05 5.87 -10.05
N GLN A 144 7.36 6.35 -9.04
CA GLN A 144 7.93 7.12 -7.93
C GLN A 144 7.45 6.55 -6.60
N ILE A 145 8.32 6.57 -5.60
CA ILE A 145 7.96 6.29 -4.21
C ILE A 145 7.98 7.62 -3.44
N LYS A 146 6.88 7.91 -2.76
CA LYS A 146 6.76 9.05 -1.85
C LYS A 146 6.42 8.56 -0.46
N ILE A 147 7.15 9.05 0.52
CA ILE A 147 7.00 8.71 1.93
C ILE A 147 6.40 9.91 2.64
N PHE A 148 5.33 9.66 3.39
CA PHE A 148 4.69 10.67 4.22
C PHE A 148 4.75 10.22 5.67
N ARG A 149 5.25 11.10 6.55
CA ARG A 149 5.33 10.85 7.99
C ARG A 149 4.35 11.73 8.73
N LEU A 150 3.66 11.14 9.71
CA LEU A 150 2.77 11.86 10.59
C LEU A 150 3.61 12.69 11.57
N ASN A 151 3.41 14.00 11.57
CA ASN A 151 4.11 14.91 12.46
C ASN A 151 3.36 15.11 13.80
N ALA A 152 3.94 15.87 14.70
CA ALA A 152 3.38 16.11 16.04
C ALA A 152 2.05 16.90 16.02
N SER A 153 1.75 17.63 14.94
CA SER A 153 0.46 18.31 14.75
C SER A 153 -0.63 17.41 14.18
N GLY A 154 -0.31 16.14 13.89
CA GLY A 154 -1.25 15.17 13.31
C GLY A 154 -1.44 15.32 11.81
N GLU A 155 -0.50 15.98 11.11
CA GLU A 155 -0.51 16.14 9.66
C GLU A 155 0.60 15.30 9.02
N TYR A 156 0.33 14.78 7.81
CA TYR A 156 1.32 14.08 7.02
C TYR A 156 2.18 15.04 6.22
N GLU A 157 3.49 14.97 6.42
CA GLU A 157 4.49 15.70 5.65
C GLU A 157 5.33 14.75 4.79
N GLU A 158 5.67 15.17 3.58
CA GLU A 158 6.53 14.40 2.68
C GLU A 158 7.96 14.43 3.19
N VAL A 159 8.58 13.25 3.26
CA VAL A 159 9.97 13.08 3.71
C VAL A 159 10.76 12.28 2.69
N ASN A 160 12.07 12.54 2.59
CA ASN A 160 12.93 11.85 1.63
C ASN A 160 13.32 10.43 2.06
N ARG A 161 13.21 10.13 3.35
CA ARG A 161 13.62 8.84 3.94
C ARG A 161 12.65 8.41 5.03
N SER A 162 12.45 7.11 5.15
CA SER A 162 11.69 6.53 6.25
C SER A 162 12.40 6.73 7.59
N GLY A 163 11.63 6.96 8.65
CA GLY A 163 12.16 6.95 10.01
C GLY A 163 12.45 5.54 10.51
N PHE A 164 11.76 4.54 9.96
CA PHE A 164 11.99 3.13 10.27
C PHE A 164 13.16 2.54 9.47
N PHE A 165 13.40 3.07 8.27
CA PHE A 165 14.46 2.63 7.35
C PHE A 165 15.31 3.82 6.88
N PRO A 166 16.06 4.48 7.77
CA PRO A 166 16.76 5.73 7.42
C PRO A 166 17.86 5.53 6.36
N ASN A 167 18.40 4.32 6.27
CA ASN A 167 19.45 3.97 5.31
C ASN A 167 18.91 3.40 3.99
N LEU A 168 17.59 3.17 3.88
CA LEU A 168 16.99 2.71 2.64
C LEU A 168 16.73 3.89 1.71
N ASP A 169 17.32 3.83 0.52
CA ASP A 169 17.02 4.78 -0.56
C ASP A 169 15.76 4.33 -1.31
N PRO A 170 14.68 5.14 -1.35
CA PRO A 170 13.52 4.81 -2.16
C PRO A 170 13.84 4.62 -3.66
N ASP A 171 14.84 5.35 -4.19
CA ASP A 171 15.25 5.21 -5.57
C ASP A 171 15.92 3.86 -5.84
N LEU A 172 16.57 3.25 -4.85
CA LEU A 172 17.09 1.90 -4.95
C LEU A 172 15.96 0.88 -5.11
N LEU A 173 14.85 1.03 -4.38
CA LEU A 173 13.67 0.17 -4.55
C LEU A 173 13.11 0.28 -5.97
N LEU A 174 13.04 1.49 -6.52
CA LEU A 174 12.49 1.72 -7.87
C LEU A 174 13.27 0.99 -8.96
N GLN A 175 14.59 0.84 -8.81
CA GLN A 175 15.43 0.12 -9.78
C GLN A 175 15.02 -1.36 -9.90
N TYR A 176 14.54 -1.97 -8.81
CA TYR A 176 14.18 -3.38 -8.77
C TYR A 176 12.68 -3.65 -8.92
N ILE A 177 11.82 -2.69 -8.62
CA ILE A 177 10.35 -2.84 -8.80
C ILE A 177 9.99 -3.11 -10.27
N GLY A 178 10.70 -2.48 -11.22
CA GLY A 178 10.50 -2.68 -12.66
C GLY A 178 11.27 -3.86 -13.26
N HIS A 179 11.96 -4.66 -12.45
CA HIS A 179 12.75 -5.78 -12.96
C HIS A 179 11.84 -6.88 -13.55
N PRO A 180 12.15 -7.45 -14.73
CA PRO A 180 11.28 -8.42 -15.40
C PRO A 180 11.17 -9.76 -14.66
N ASP A 181 12.15 -10.11 -13.83
CA ASP A 181 12.16 -11.30 -12.99
C ASP A 181 12.21 -10.93 -11.51
N GLN A 182 11.18 -11.30 -10.76
CA GLN A 182 11.07 -10.97 -9.33
C GLN A 182 12.11 -11.68 -8.47
N TYR A 183 12.51 -12.89 -8.84
CA TYR A 183 13.54 -13.63 -8.11
C TYR A 183 14.90 -12.93 -8.22
N ASP A 184 15.28 -12.58 -9.47
CA ASP A 184 16.54 -11.89 -9.73
C ASP A 184 16.52 -10.48 -9.11
N ALA A 185 15.40 -9.77 -9.17
CA ALA A 185 15.21 -8.48 -8.50
C ALA A 185 15.56 -8.54 -7.00
N VAL A 186 15.03 -9.52 -6.29
CA VAL A 186 15.30 -9.67 -4.85
C VAL A 186 16.75 -10.07 -4.59
N ALA A 187 17.31 -11.01 -5.39
CA ALA A 187 18.67 -11.47 -5.21
C ALA A 187 19.70 -10.34 -5.45
N GLU A 188 19.54 -9.57 -6.51
CA GLU A 188 20.42 -8.43 -6.83
C GLU A 188 20.25 -7.28 -5.82
N PHE A 189 19.04 -7.01 -5.36
CA PHE A 189 18.78 -6.02 -4.34
C PHE A 189 19.49 -6.36 -3.03
N VAL A 190 19.43 -7.61 -2.58
CA VAL A 190 20.15 -8.07 -1.37
C VAL A 190 21.66 -7.91 -1.54
N GLN A 191 22.21 -8.22 -2.71
CA GLN A 191 23.63 -8.00 -2.99
C GLN A 191 24.00 -6.51 -2.91
N ALA A 192 23.15 -5.63 -3.44
CA ALA A 192 23.37 -4.17 -3.40
C ALA A 192 23.38 -3.65 -1.95
N ILE A 193 22.43 -4.10 -1.12
CA ILE A 193 22.37 -3.75 0.32
C ILE A 193 23.64 -4.21 1.03
N ASN A 194 24.02 -5.46 0.87
CA ASN A 194 25.20 -6.03 1.56
C ASN A 194 26.49 -5.31 1.14
N SER A 195 26.59 -4.92 -0.12
CA SER A 195 27.72 -4.13 -0.62
C SER A 195 27.77 -2.72 0.01
N ALA A 196 26.63 -2.05 0.14
CA ALA A 196 26.53 -0.75 0.79
C ALA A 196 26.89 -0.82 2.28
N VAL A 197 26.39 -1.81 3.00
CA VAL A 197 26.72 -2.05 4.43
C VAL A 197 28.22 -2.31 4.61
N ALA A 198 28.85 -3.10 3.75
CA ALA A 198 30.28 -3.39 3.79
C ALA A 198 31.16 -2.16 3.55
N LEU A 199 30.66 -1.16 2.81
CA LEU A 199 31.34 0.11 2.53
C LEU A 199 31.10 1.17 3.62
N GLY A 200 30.29 0.87 4.64
CA GLY A 200 30.01 1.81 5.74
C GLY A 200 29.10 2.97 5.37
N CYS A 201 28.30 2.81 4.34
CA CYS A 201 27.30 3.79 3.88
C CYS A 201 25.96 3.55 4.57
#